data_8f50e96d21a8955ebbb2f4adfbc89d47
#
_entry.id   8f50e96d21a8955ebbb2f4adfbc89d47
#
_cell.length_a   1.000
_cell.length_b   1.000
_cell.length_c   1.000
_cell.angle_alpha   90.00
_cell.angle_beta   90.00
_cell.angle_gamma   90.00
#
_symmetry.space_group_name_H-M   'P 1'
#
loop_
_entity.id
_entity.type
_entity.pdbx_description
1 polymer ?
#
loop_
_entity_poly.entity_id
_entity_poly.type
_entity_poly.pdbx_seq_one_letter_code
_entity_poly.pdbx_strand_id
1 'polypeptide(L)'
;VAWWGNIRFDNGFTPALAKKMARAGCIAVTGGLECANDRLLKLRNKGITCASAERVRRGFRAAKIFVHAYLMYDFPTETKEEQKGAERYVKSLAKKGLIQSCFWHRFALTVHSPIAREPEKFGIIVKPLKSNFARNELEYVRKNRSRITQA
;
A
#
# COMPACT_ATOMS: atom_id res chain seq x y z
N VAL A 1 -30.00 -2.17 1.11
CA VAL A 1 -28.99 -3.12 0.60
C VAL A 1 -27.69 -2.84 1.31
N ALA A 2 -27.05 -3.87 1.88
CA ALA A 2 -25.70 -3.76 2.42
C ALA A 2 -24.66 -3.86 1.26
N TRP A 3 -23.61 -3.06 1.31
CA TRP A 3 -22.55 -3.08 0.29
C TRP A 3 -21.18 -2.80 0.89
N TRP A 4 -20.14 -3.15 0.15
CA TRP A 4 -18.75 -2.83 0.45
C TRP A 4 -18.05 -2.41 -0.85
N GLY A 5 -16.90 -1.74 -0.75
CA GLY A 5 -16.20 -1.28 -1.92
C GLY A 5 -14.71 -1.02 -1.71
N ASN A 6 -13.99 -0.89 -2.82
CA ASN A 6 -12.57 -0.54 -2.80
C ASN A 6 -12.41 0.97 -2.84
N ILE A 7 -11.51 1.50 -2.01
CA ILE A 7 -11.23 2.92 -1.91
C ILE A 7 -9.72 3.21 -1.85
N ARG A 8 -9.34 4.46 -2.06
CA ARG A 8 -8.05 4.99 -1.60
C ARG A 8 -8.27 5.66 -0.25
N PHE A 9 -7.33 5.49 0.69
CA PHE A 9 -7.36 6.20 1.97
C PHE A 9 -6.88 7.66 1.82
N ASP A 10 -7.41 8.38 0.85
CA ASP A 10 -7.09 9.80 0.61
C ASP A 10 -8.03 10.75 1.41
N ASN A 11 -7.65 12.02 1.43
CA ASN A 11 -8.36 13.03 2.23
C ASN A 11 -9.80 13.35 1.75
N GLY A 12 -10.21 12.83 0.58
CA GLY A 12 -11.60 12.94 0.10
C GLY A 12 -12.60 12.19 0.98
N PHE A 13 -12.14 11.15 1.69
CA PHE A 13 -12.97 10.42 2.63
C PHE A 13 -13.06 11.13 3.99
N THR A 14 -13.87 12.18 4.03
CA THR A 14 -14.14 12.92 5.28
C THR A 14 -15.04 12.13 6.23
N PRO A 15 -15.04 12.46 7.55
CA PRO A 15 -15.98 11.85 8.49
C PRO A 15 -17.45 12.04 8.09
N ALA A 16 -17.79 13.17 7.46
CA ALA A 16 -19.13 13.43 6.96
C ALA A 16 -19.51 12.47 5.83
N LEU A 17 -18.58 12.23 4.90
CA LEU A 17 -18.77 11.27 3.81
C LEU A 17 -18.91 9.84 4.37
N ALA A 18 -18.06 9.43 5.31
CA ALA A 18 -18.17 8.11 5.95
C ALA A 18 -19.54 7.90 6.61
N LYS A 19 -20.10 8.92 7.29
CA LYS A 19 -21.47 8.87 7.84
C LYS A 19 -22.53 8.73 6.74
N LYS A 20 -22.39 9.43 5.61
CA LYS A 20 -23.31 9.28 4.46
C LYS A 20 -23.23 7.88 3.86
N MET A 21 -22.03 7.33 3.69
CA MET A 21 -21.81 5.96 3.22
C MET A 21 -22.49 4.93 4.13
N ALA A 22 -22.30 5.05 5.46
CA ALA A 22 -22.98 4.16 6.42
C ALA A 22 -24.49 4.21 6.31
N ARG A 23 -25.08 5.41 6.21
CA ARG A 23 -26.54 5.58 6.00
C ARG A 23 -27.02 4.98 4.69
N ALA A 24 -26.18 4.98 3.66
CA ALA A 24 -26.44 4.34 2.37
C ALA A 24 -26.19 2.83 2.35
N GLY A 25 -25.93 2.20 3.51
CA GLY A 25 -25.74 0.75 3.64
C GLY A 25 -24.31 0.25 3.48
N CYS A 26 -23.30 1.13 3.45
CA CYS A 26 -21.90 0.70 3.43
C CYS A 26 -21.53 0.03 4.75
N ILE A 27 -21.15 -1.25 4.69
CA ILE A 27 -20.73 -2.03 5.87
C ILE A 27 -19.23 -2.16 6.00
N ALA A 28 -18.50 -2.09 4.88
CA ALA A 28 -17.06 -2.25 4.85
C ALA A 28 -16.42 -1.50 3.69
N VAL A 29 -15.15 -1.15 3.84
CA VAL A 29 -14.28 -0.65 2.78
C VAL A 29 -12.96 -1.40 2.77
N THR A 30 -12.41 -1.57 1.57
CA THR A 30 -11.08 -2.14 1.35
C THR A 30 -10.18 -1.09 0.74
N GLY A 31 -8.96 -0.94 1.24
CA GLY A 31 -8.03 0.04 0.67
C GLY A 31 -6.56 -0.32 0.82
N GLY A 32 -5.73 0.21 -0.08
CA GLY A 32 -4.29 0.04 -0.05
C GLY A 32 -3.63 0.93 1.00
N LEU A 33 -3.05 0.34 2.03
CA LEU A 33 -2.09 0.98 2.94
C LEU A 33 -0.65 0.74 2.45
N GLU A 34 -0.49 -0.18 1.52
CA GLU A 34 0.75 -0.50 0.83
C GLU A 34 1.87 -0.90 1.81
N CYS A 35 3.05 -0.26 1.70
CA CYS A 35 4.17 -0.55 2.58
C CYS A 35 4.04 0.03 4.00
N ALA A 36 2.94 0.73 4.33
CA ALA A 36 2.70 1.37 5.63
C ALA A 36 3.91 2.17 6.16
N ASN A 37 4.61 2.85 5.25
CA ASN A 37 5.82 3.64 5.50
C ASN A 37 5.82 4.88 4.61
N ASP A 38 5.98 6.07 5.20
CA ASP A 38 5.82 7.35 4.49
C ASP A 38 6.89 7.57 3.40
N ARG A 39 8.14 7.10 3.60
CA ARG A 39 9.18 7.17 2.57
C ARG A 39 8.78 6.34 1.34
N LEU A 40 8.29 5.13 1.54
CA LEU A 40 7.89 4.24 0.46
C LEU A 40 6.60 4.72 -0.22
N LEU A 41 5.64 5.26 0.55
CA LEU A 41 4.42 5.87 0.00
C LEU A 41 4.76 7.07 -0.90
N LYS A 42 5.70 7.93 -0.47
CA LYS A 42 6.20 9.07 -1.26
C LYS A 42 6.92 8.58 -2.52
N LEU A 43 7.83 7.60 -2.39
CA LEU A 43 8.57 7.05 -3.52
C LEU A 43 7.64 6.45 -4.60
N ARG A 44 6.52 5.87 -4.18
CA ARG A 44 5.47 5.32 -5.07
C ARG A 44 4.47 6.37 -5.55
N ASN A 45 4.65 7.63 -5.20
CA ASN A 45 3.74 8.74 -5.55
C ASN A 45 2.27 8.44 -5.19
N LYS A 46 2.04 7.88 -4.01
CA LYS A 46 0.68 7.49 -3.58
C LYS A 46 -0.20 8.68 -3.17
N GLY A 47 0.40 9.83 -2.89
CA GLY A 47 -0.32 11.04 -2.49
C GLY A 47 -0.99 10.94 -1.11
N ILE A 48 -0.63 9.93 -0.31
CA ILE A 48 -1.09 9.72 1.07
C ILE A 48 0.09 9.51 2.00
N THR A 49 -0.13 9.77 3.28
CA THR A 49 0.80 9.43 4.38
C THR A 49 0.14 8.46 5.35
N CYS A 50 0.92 7.79 6.19
CA CYS A 50 0.39 6.97 7.27
C CYS A 50 -0.58 7.75 8.16
N ALA A 51 -0.24 9.00 8.49
CA ALA A 51 -1.07 9.89 9.32
C ALA A 51 -2.39 10.26 8.62
N SER A 52 -2.37 10.64 7.32
CA SER A 52 -3.58 10.97 6.58
C SER A 52 -4.51 9.77 6.44
N ALA A 53 -3.94 8.61 6.12
CA ALA A 53 -4.67 7.36 6.01
C ALA A 53 -5.24 6.89 7.37
N GLU A 54 -4.54 7.13 8.50
CA GLU A 54 -5.10 6.86 9.83
C GLU A 54 -6.30 7.77 10.15
N ARG A 55 -6.24 9.06 9.78
CA ARG A 55 -7.34 9.99 9.96
C ARG A 55 -8.61 9.52 9.23
N VAL A 56 -8.47 9.10 7.99
CA VAL A 56 -9.59 8.55 7.19
C VAL A 56 -10.20 7.32 7.87
N ARG A 57 -9.37 6.38 8.35
CA ARG A 57 -9.86 5.18 9.05
C ARG A 57 -10.56 5.51 10.39
N ARG A 58 -10.13 6.56 11.09
CA ARG A 58 -10.88 7.04 12.27
C ARG A 58 -12.30 7.48 11.90
N GLY A 59 -12.48 8.12 10.73
CA GLY A 59 -13.79 8.48 10.19
C GLY A 59 -14.68 7.25 9.93
N PHE A 60 -14.14 6.21 9.30
CA PHE A 60 -14.86 4.95 9.05
C PHE A 60 -15.21 4.23 10.35
N ARG A 61 -14.27 4.15 11.31
CA ARG A 61 -14.56 3.58 12.64
C ARG A 61 -15.70 4.31 13.33
N ALA A 62 -15.69 5.65 13.33
CA ALA A 62 -16.77 6.46 13.92
C ALA A 62 -18.12 6.25 13.23
N ALA A 63 -18.12 5.94 11.93
CA ALA A 63 -19.29 5.59 11.15
C ALA A 63 -19.69 4.10 11.25
N LYS A 64 -18.96 3.28 12.02
CA LYS A 64 -19.16 1.82 12.17
C LYS A 64 -18.99 1.06 10.85
N ILE A 65 -18.15 1.56 9.93
CA ILE A 65 -17.77 0.88 8.71
C ILE A 65 -16.46 0.10 8.96
N PHE A 66 -16.44 -1.17 8.65
CA PHE A 66 -15.25 -2.02 8.75
C PHE A 66 -14.21 -1.64 7.69
N VAL A 67 -12.95 -1.81 8.04
CA VAL A 67 -11.82 -1.51 7.15
C VAL A 67 -10.96 -2.75 6.98
N HIS A 68 -10.80 -3.18 5.72
CA HIS A 68 -9.80 -4.15 5.29
C HIS A 68 -8.63 -3.41 4.64
N ALA A 69 -7.40 -3.70 5.06
CA ALA A 69 -6.20 -3.06 4.53
C ALA A 69 -5.39 -4.02 3.65
N TYR A 70 -5.13 -3.64 2.40
CA TYR A 70 -4.11 -4.28 1.58
C TYR A 70 -2.74 -3.71 1.91
N LEU A 71 -1.80 -4.59 2.16
CA LEU A 71 -0.43 -4.29 2.53
C LEU A 71 0.54 -5.00 1.59
N MET A 72 1.72 -4.43 1.46
CA MET A 72 2.76 -4.95 0.61
C MET A 72 4.08 -5.01 1.38
N TYR A 73 4.86 -6.06 1.15
CA TYR A 73 6.22 -6.21 1.66
C TYR A 73 7.19 -6.54 0.53
N ASP A 74 8.47 -6.48 0.83
CA ASP A 74 9.55 -6.78 -0.11
C ASP A 74 9.61 -5.79 -1.31
N PHE A 75 9.23 -4.53 -1.06
CA PHE A 75 9.40 -3.47 -2.07
C PHE A 75 10.90 -3.27 -2.36
N PRO A 76 11.35 -3.01 -3.61
CA PRO A 76 12.76 -3.02 -3.99
C PRO A 76 13.71 -2.24 -3.11
N THR A 77 13.28 -1.10 -2.57
CA THR A 77 14.11 -0.24 -1.69
C THR A 77 13.76 -0.38 -0.21
N GLU A 78 12.82 -1.26 0.15
CA GLU A 78 12.42 -1.47 1.53
C GLU A 78 13.54 -2.10 2.36
N THR A 79 13.79 -1.57 3.55
CA THR A 79 14.72 -2.14 4.51
C THR A 79 14.00 -3.09 5.46
N LYS A 80 14.76 -3.96 6.13
CA LYS A 80 14.20 -4.84 7.18
C LYS A 80 13.60 -4.04 8.35
N GLU A 81 14.21 -2.92 8.69
CA GLU A 81 13.76 -2.02 9.76
C GLU A 81 12.42 -1.36 9.38
N GLU A 82 12.27 -0.94 8.13
CA GLU A 82 11.02 -0.40 7.61
C GLU A 82 9.90 -1.44 7.60
N GLN A 83 10.19 -2.67 7.17
CA GLN A 83 9.23 -3.77 7.21
C GLN A 83 8.75 -4.05 8.63
N LYS A 84 9.69 -4.17 9.60
CA LYS A 84 9.34 -4.33 11.02
C LYS A 84 8.56 -3.14 11.56
N GLY A 85 8.89 -1.92 11.10
CA GLY A 85 8.16 -0.70 11.44
C GLY A 85 6.71 -0.75 10.93
N ALA A 86 6.51 -1.16 9.68
CA ALA A 86 5.19 -1.34 9.08
C ALA A 86 4.35 -2.37 9.84
N GLU A 87 4.94 -3.52 10.21
CA GLU A 87 4.24 -4.53 11.00
C GLU A 87 3.78 -4.00 12.37
N ARG A 88 4.67 -3.28 13.08
CA ARG A 88 4.31 -2.65 14.38
C ARG A 88 3.19 -1.63 14.21
N TYR A 89 3.27 -0.82 13.16
CA TYR A 89 2.24 0.18 12.86
C TYR A 89 0.89 -0.47 12.58
N VAL A 90 0.84 -1.49 11.70
CA VAL A 90 -0.38 -2.23 11.37
C VAL A 90 -0.99 -2.90 12.61
N LYS A 91 -0.16 -3.53 13.47
CA LYS A 91 -0.61 -4.08 14.76
C LYS A 91 -1.22 -2.99 15.66
N SER A 92 -0.66 -1.79 15.66
CA SER A 92 -1.21 -0.67 16.43
C SER A 92 -2.57 -0.22 15.89
N LEU A 93 -2.75 -0.20 14.57
CA LEU A 93 -4.04 0.14 13.94
C LEU A 93 -5.12 -0.88 14.29
N ALA A 94 -4.79 -2.17 14.28
CA ALA A 94 -5.70 -3.23 14.68
C ALA A 94 -6.10 -3.10 16.17
N LYS A 95 -5.13 -2.89 17.06
CA LYS A 95 -5.41 -2.63 18.49
C LYS A 95 -6.30 -1.40 18.72
N LYS A 96 -6.17 -0.36 17.91
CA LYS A 96 -7.02 0.83 17.93
C LYS A 96 -8.39 0.59 17.28
N GLY A 97 -8.65 -0.58 16.70
CA GLY A 97 -9.88 -0.87 15.94
C GLY A 97 -10.04 -0.04 14.67
N LEU A 98 -8.92 0.41 14.08
CA LEU A 98 -8.91 1.20 12.84
C LEU A 98 -8.80 0.35 11.58
N ILE A 99 -8.46 -0.92 11.73
CA ILE A 99 -8.57 -1.98 10.74
C ILE A 99 -9.09 -3.22 11.43
N GLN A 100 -9.95 -3.98 10.76
CA GLN A 100 -10.53 -5.24 11.25
C GLN A 100 -9.84 -6.44 10.64
N SER A 101 -9.27 -6.27 9.45
CA SER A 101 -8.48 -7.30 8.79
C SER A 101 -7.45 -6.69 7.84
N CYS A 102 -6.46 -7.44 7.49
CA CYS A 102 -5.47 -7.04 6.48
C CYS A 102 -4.95 -8.24 5.71
N PHE A 103 -4.46 -7.98 4.52
CA PHE A 103 -3.76 -8.96 3.69
C PHE A 103 -2.40 -8.41 3.27
N TRP A 104 -1.35 -9.20 3.47
CA TRP A 104 0.00 -8.89 3.03
C TRP A 104 0.32 -9.66 1.75
N HIS A 105 0.72 -8.96 0.72
CA HIS A 105 1.21 -9.57 -0.51
C HIS A 105 2.66 -9.11 -0.77
N ARG A 106 3.41 -9.99 -1.41
CA ARG A 106 4.76 -9.66 -1.86
C ARG A 106 4.69 -8.69 -3.03
N PHE A 107 5.63 -7.73 -3.08
CA PHE A 107 5.75 -6.85 -4.25
C PHE A 107 5.94 -7.66 -5.53
N ALA A 108 5.12 -7.40 -6.53
CA ALA A 108 5.23 -7.93 -7.88
C ALA A 108 5.49 -6.77 -8.85
N LEU A 109 6.54 -6.89 -9.66
CA LEU A 109 6.87 -5.90 -10.67
C LEU A 109 6.01 -6.15 -11.91
N THR A 110 5.00 -5.33 -12.14
CA THR A 110 4.14 -5.48 -13.31
C THR A 110 4.70 -4.71 -14.51
N VAL A 111 4.52 -5.27 -15.72
CA VAL A 111 5.08 -4.78 -16.98
C VAL A 111 4.72 -3.33 -17.30
N HIS A 112 3.51 -2.89 -16.93
CA HIS A 112 3.02 -1.53 -17.19
C HIS A 112 3.23 -0.56 -16.04
N SER A 113 3.88 -1.01 -14.95
CA SER A 113 4.09 -0.15 -13.78
C SER A 113 5.10 0.96 -14.06
N PRO A 114 4.98 2.13 -13.41
CA PRO A 114 6.01 3.17 -13.46
C PRO A 114 7.38 2.65 -13.02
N ILE A 115 7.43 1.68 -12.12
CA ILE A 115 8.67 1.06 -11.63
C ILE A 115 9.38 0.27 -12.73
N ALA A 116 8.62 -0.41 -13.59
CA ALA A 116 9.18 -1.13 -14.74
C ALA A 116 9.72 -0.19 -15.82
N ARG A 117 9.18 1.02 -15.92
CA ARG A 117 9.62 2.05 -16.87
C ARG A 117 10.90 2.75 -16.43
N GLU A 118 11.13 2.88 -15.13
CA GLU A 118 12.27 3.59 -14.55
C GLU A 118 12.95 2.74 -13.44
N PRO A 119 13.39 1.51 -13.75
CA PRO A 119 13.85 0.55 -12.74
C PRO A 119 15.08 1.06 -11.97
N GLU A 120 15.91 1.89 -12.60
CA GLU A 120 17.10 2.50 -12.00
C GLU A 120 16.76 3.30 -10.74
N LYS A 121 15.65 4.06 -10.75
CA LYS A 121 15.18 4.86 -9.60
C LYS A 121 14.85 4.00 -8.38
N PHE A 122 14.56 2.73 -8.62
CA PHE A 122 14.20 1.76 -7.57
C PHE A 122 15.32 0.76 -7.26
N GLY A 123 16.53 0.99 -7.81
CA GLY A 123 17.69 0.16 -7.56
C GLY A 123 17.51 -1.30 -8.03
N ILE A 124 16.78 -1.51 -9.11
CA ILE A 124 16.56 -2.83 -9.70
C ILE A 124 17.02 -2.90 -11.16
N ILE A 125 17.29 -4.12 -11.60
CA ILE A 125 17.57 -4.47 -13.00
C ILE A 125 16.51 -5.47 -13.41
N VAL A 126 15.72 -5.14 -14.42
CA VAL A 126 14.71 -6.03 -14.98
C VAL A 126 15.39 -7.09 -15.83
N LYS A 127 15.03 -8.35 -15.63
CA LYS A 127 15.55 -9.46 -16.46
C LYS A 127 14.81 -9.50 -17.80
N PRO A 128 15.48 -9.95 -18.87
CA PRO A 128 14.82 -10.18 -20.15
C PRO A 128 13.65 -11.15 -20.00
N LEU A 129 12.57 -10.89 -20.72
CA LEU A 129 11.43 -11.81 -20.80
C LEU A 129 11.87 -13.11 -21.49
N LYS A 130 11.66 -14.24 -20.82
CA LYS A 130 12.03 -15.57 -21.33
C LYS A 130 11.00 -16.17 -22.29
N SER A 131 9.84 -15.58 -22.44
CA SER A 131 8.78 -16.06 -23.31
C SER A 131 7.91 -14.93 -23.84
N ASN A 132 7.40 -15.09 -25.08
CA ASN A 132 6.48 -14.13 -25.73
C ASN A 132 5.04 -14.23 -25.21
N PHE A 133 4.74 -15.15 -24.30
CA PHE A 133 3.41 -15.24 -23.68
C PHE A 133 3.28 -14.19 -22.59
N ALA A 134 2.14 -13.51 -22.60
CA ALA A 134 1.80 -12.42 -21.70
C ALA A 134 1.99 -12.79 -20.21
N ARG A 135 3.14 -12.46 -19.67
CA ARG A 135 3.38 -12.41 -18.23
C ARG A 135 3.20 -10.97 -17.79
N ASN A 136 2.20 -10.71 -16.97
CA ASN A 136 2.02 -9.39 -16.37
C ASN A 136 3.11 -9.06 -15.34
N GLU A 137 3.88 -10.04 -14.88
CA GLU A 137 4.93 -9.90 -13.86
C GLU A 137 6.30 -10.08 -14.47
N LEU A 138 7.21 -9.14 -14.19
CA LEU A 138 8.59 -9.14 -14.60
C LEU A 138 9.50 -9.67 -13.50
N GLU A 139 10.48 -10.50 -13.86
CA GLU A 139 11.59 -10.86 -12.98
C GLU A 139 12.59 -9.71 -12.89
N TYR A 140 13.12 -9.47 -11.71
CA TYR A 140 14.15 -8.45 -11.48
C TYR A 140 15.18 -8.91 -10.45
N VAL A 141 16.33 -8.26 -10.45
CA VAL A 141 17.35 -8.37 -9.41
C VAL A 141 17.56 -7.00 -8.77
N ARG A 142 17.86 -6.96 -7.47
CA ARG A 142 18.22 -5.72 -6.78
C ARG A 142 19.68 -5.40 -7.03
N LYS A 143 19.99 -4.13 -7.30
CA LYS A 143 21.38 -3.66 -7.32
C LYS A 143 21.93 -3.73 -5.90
N ASN A 144 23.08 -4.40 -5.70
CA ASN A 144 23.73 -4.45 -4.40
C ASN A 144 24.09 -3.02 -3.96
N ARG A 145 23.66 -2.64 -2.75
CA ARG A 145 23.95 -1.32 -2.13
C ARG A 145 25.45 -1.04 -1.96
N SER A 146 26.31 -2.05 -2.03
CA SER A 146 27.77 -1.93 -1.84
C SER A 146 28.54 -1.25 -2.99
N ARG A 147 27.87 -0.85 -4.09
CA ARG A 147 28.51 -0.20 -5.25
C ARG A 147 28.11 1.27 -5.48
N ILE A 148 27.39 1.90 -4.59
CA ILE A 148 26.88 3.28 -4.80
C ILE A 148 27.70 4.31 -3.99
N THR A 149 28.77 3.92 -3.31
CA THR A 149 29.58 4.86 -2.47
C THR A 149 30.89 5.28 -3.15
N GLN A 150 31.02 5.18 -4.47
CA GLN A 150 32.15 5.75 -5.23
C GLN A 150 31.65 6.28 -6.59
N ALA A 151 31.16 7.50 -6.60
CA ALA A 151 31.18 8.43 -7.71
C ALA A 151 30.80 9.83 -7.21
#